data_aabf0f018228b07011257417acb2e8a1
#
_entry.id   aabf0f018228b07011257417acb2e8a1
#
_cell.length_a   1.000
_cell.length_b   1.000
_cell.length_c   1.000
_cell.angle_alpha   90.00
_cell.angle_beta   90.00
_cell.angle_gamma   90.00
#
_symmetry.space_group_name_H-M   'P 1'
#
loop_
_entity.id
_entity.type
_entity.pdbx_description
1 polymer ?
#
loop_
_entity_poly.entity_id
_entity_poly.type
_entity_poly.pdbx_seq_one_letter_code
_entity_poly.pdbx_strand_id
1 'polypeptide(L)'
;ILISGTGSLYNSGLTMYMANVFYERGYNVLALSSPTTMPYIVSQSKNNYAGYMKDESTHMYNLIATAVSKEKAEGMKITKTHIGGYSLGGFQSLLIQEMDSKKKKIGIEKSLMLNSPVSILTATQKLDSYLVKNGIYNAESLEKFLDNIFGKLVYDEYLEISDVDFTDIRSAVSKLQLKDSDFEVL
;
A
#
# COMPACT_ATOMS: atom_id res chain seq x y z
N ILE A 1 -7.20 -11.52 2.73
CA ILE A 1 -7.25 -10.42 1.76
C ILE A 1 -6.24 -9.37 2.21
N LEU A 2 -5.38 -8.92 1.31
CA LEU A 2 -4.33 -7.94 1.60
C LEU A 2 -4.41 -6.78 0.62
N ILE A 3 -4.50 -5.54 1.14
CA ILE A 3 -4.61 -4.30 0.35
C ILE A 3 -3.31 -3.50 0.47
N SER A 4 -2.72 -3.17 -0.67
CA SER A 4 -1.48 -2.40 -0.75
C SER A 4 -1.68 -0.93 -0.34
N GLY A 5 -0.63 -0.29 0.16
CA GLY A 5 -0.60 1.14 0.46
C GLY A 5 -0.60 2.03 -0.79
N THR A 6 -0.62 3.34 -0.59
CA THR A 6 -0.65 4.34 -1.66
C THR A 6 0.40 4.06 -2.74
N GLY A 7 -0.03 4.08 -4.00
CA GLY A 7 0.84 3.87 -5.16
C GLY A 7 1.39 2.45 -5.36
N SER A 8 1.13 1.53 -4.43
CA SER A 8 1.69 0.18 -4.48
C SER A 8 0.80 -0.81 -5.23
N LEU A 9 1.42 -1.63 -6.06
CA LEU A 9 0.79 -2.75 -6.77
C LEU A 9 0.69 -3.98 -5.86
N TYR A 10 -0.20 -4.92 -6.22
CA TYR A 10 -0.35 -6.20 -5.52
C TYR A 10 0.94 -7.03 -5.47
N ASN A 11 1.84 -6.86 -6.43
CA ASN A 11 3.12 -7.54 -6.57
C ASN A 11 4.33 -6.67 -6.13
N SER A 12 4.11 -5.53 -5.47
CA SER A 12 5.21 -4.74 -4.89
C SER A 12 5.88 -5.49 -3.73
N GLY A 13 7.16 -5.22 -3.49
CA GLY A 13 7.99 -5.95 -2.54
C GLY A 13 7.36 -6.14 -1.16
N LEU A 14 6.88 -5.05 -0.54
CA LEU A 14 6.23 -5.12 0.78
C LEU A 14 4.93 -5.95 0.75
N THR A 15 4.11 -5.79 -0.29
CA THR A 15 2.86 -6.57 -0.42
C THR A 15 3.16 -8.05 -0.57
N MET A 16 4.14 -8.40 -1.41
CA MET A 16 4.55 -9.80 -1.61
C MET A 16 5.20 -10.38 -0.35
N TYR A 17 6.04 -9.62 0.35
CA TYR A 17 6.59 -10.04 1.63
C TYR A 17 5.49 -10.40 2.63
N MET A 18 4.51 -9.50 2.82
CA MET A 18 3.37 -9.77 3.71
C MET A 18 2.54 -10.96 3.25
N ALA A 19 2.29 -11.09 1.95
CA ALA A 19 1.57 -12.22 1.38
C ALA A 19 2.29 -13.55 1.66
N ASN A 20 3.59 -13.59 1.49
CA ASN A 20 4.41 -14.77 1.81
C ASN A 20 4.37 -15.12 3.30
N VAL A 21 4.48 -14.13 4.18
CA VAL A 21 4.38 -14.34 5.64
C VAL A 21 3.05 -14.99 6.04
N PHE A 22 1.94 -14.61 5.41
CA PHE A 22 0.65 -15.26 5.66
C PHE A 22 0.54 -16.63 4.99
N TYR A 23 1.04 -16.75 3.76
CA TYR A 23 1.01 -18.02 3.03
C TYR A 23 1.78 -19.13 3.75
N GLU A 24 2.97 -18.83 4.26
CA GLU A 24 3.79 -19.76 5.06
C GLU A 24 3.09 -20.22 6.36
N ARG A 25 2.10 -19.46 6.82
CA ARG A 25 1.27 -19.80 7.98
C ARG A 25 -0.04 -20.50 7.61
N GLY A 26 -0.17 -20.92 6.35
CA GLY A 26 -1.31 -21.73 5.86
C GLY A 26 -2.52 -20.91 5.42
N TYR A 27 -2.36 -19.59 5.21
CA TYR A 27 -3.43 -18.77 4.64
C TYR A 27 -3.36 -18.75 3.11
N ASN A 28 -4.52 -18.80 2.46
CA ASN A 28 -4.63 -18.36 1.07
C ASN A 28 -4.67 -16.83 1.04
N VAL A 29 -3.92 -16.20 0.15
CA VAL A 29 -3.80 -14.74 0.11
C VAL A 29 -4.33 -14.19 -1.21
N LEU A 30 -5.30 -13.29 -1.12
CA LEU A 30 -5.76 -12.44 -2.22
C LEU A 30 -5.13 -11.05 -2.03
N ALA A 31 -4.10 -10.73 -2.81
CA ALA A 31 -3.43 -9.43 -2.78
C ALA A 31 -4.05 -8.47 -3.81
N LEU A 32 -4.27 -7.24 -3.41
CA LEU A 32 -4.88 -6.19 -4.22
C LEU A 32 -3.97 -4.96 -4.31
N SER A 33 -3.87 -4.39 -5.51
CA SER A 33 -3.23 -3.11 -5.72
C SER A 33 -4.00 -1.98 -5.04
N SER A 34 -3.28 -0.94 -4.65
CA SER A 34 -3.91 0.29 -4.17
C SER A 34 -4.82 0.91 -5.24
N PRO A 35 -5.98 1.45 -4.89
CA PRO A 35 -6.84 2.17 -5.84
C PRO A 35 -6.20 3.48 -6.34
N THR A 36 -5.09 3.91 -5.78
CA THR A 36 -4.32 5.06 -6.27
C THR A 36 -3.34 4.70 -7.40
N THR A 37 -3.28 3.43 -7.82
CA THR A 37 -2.43 3.01 -8.94
C THR A 37 -3.12 3.21 -10.29
N MET A 38 -2.35 3.60 -11.30
CA MET A 38 -2.89 3.82 -12.65
C MET A 38 -3.64 2.59 -13.22
N PRO A 39 -3.14 1.34 -13.11
CA PRO A 39 -3.90 0.18 -13.57
C PRO A 39 -5.26 0.04 -12.89
N TYR A 40 -5.36 0.34 -11.58
CA TYR A 40 -6.63 0.30 -10.88
C TYR A 40 -7.57 1.44 -11.33
N ILE A 41 -7.06 2.66 -11.44
CA ILE A 41 -7.85 3.84 -11.88
C ILE A 41 -8.47 3.58 -13.25
N VAL A 42 -7.68 3.09 -14.20
CA VAL A 42 -8.14 2.82 -15.56
C VAL A 42 -9.13 1.66 -15.63
N SER A 43 -8.92 0.60 -14.85
CA SER A 43 -9.72 -0.63 -14.96
C SER A 43 -10.96 -0.67 -14.04
N GLN A 44 -10.91 0.01 -12.89
CA GLN A 44 -11.92 -0.15 -11.84
C GLN A 44 -12.58 1.15 -11.39
N SER A 45 -11.95 2.31 -11.60
CA SER A 45 -12.54 3.58 -11.20
C SER A 45 -13.61 4.04 -12.20
N LYS A 46 -14.80 4.31 -11.70
CA LYS A 46 -15.88 4.86 -12.54
C LYS A 46 -15.63 6.31 -12.97
N ASN A 47 -14.84 7.03 -12.20
CA ASN A 47 -14.60 8.45 -12.38
C ASN A 47 -13.22 8.75 -12.98
N ASN A 48 -12.40 7.72 -13.26
CA ASN A 48 -11.04 7.83 -13.77
C ASN A 48 -10.10 8.70 -12.93
N TYR A 49 -10.34 8.80 -11.63
CA TYR A 49 -9.46 9.46 -10.66
C TYR A 49 -9.46 8.72 -9.32
N ALA A 50 -8.41 8.93 -8.54
CA ALA A 50 -8.28 8.43 -7.18
C ALA A 50 -8.57 9.51 -6.14
N GLY A 51 -8.80 9.08 -4.88
CA GLY A 51 -8.95 9.97 -3.72
C GLY A 51 -10.34 10.03 -3.13
N TYR A 52 -11.35 9.43 -3.78
CA TYR A 52 -12.69 9.36 -3.22
C TYR A 52 -12.90 8.03 -2.46
N MET A 53 -12.41 8.00 -1.23
CA MET A 53 -12.29 6.79 -0.40
C MET A 53 -13.56 5.94 -0.32
N LYS A 54 -14.73 6.57 -0.25
CA LYS A 54 -16.02 5.86 -0.12
C LYS A 54 -16.35 5.05 -1.36
N ASP A 55 -16.15 5.62 -2.55
CA ASP A 55 -16.42 4.95 -3.80
C ASP A 55 -15.38 3.87 -4.08
N GLU A 56 -14.10 4.20 -3.88
CA GLU A 56 -13.00 3.25 -4.02
C GLU A 56 -13.19 2.02 -3.14
N SER A 57 -13.48 2.22 -1.85
CA SER A 57 -13.74 1.12 -0.92
C SER A 57 -14.99 0.32 -1.31
N THR A 58 -15.99 0.96 -1.89
CA THR A 58 -17.19 0.27 -2.39
C THR A 58 -16.86 -0.59 -3.61
N HIS A 59 -16.06 -0.08 -4.53
CA HIS A 59 -15.60 -0.85 -5.69
C HIS A 59 -14.72 -2.03 -5.28
N MET A 60 -13.75 -1.79 -4.38
CA MET A 60 -12.91 -2.85 -3.85
C MET A 60 -13.72 -3.92 -3.12
N TYR A 61 -14.69 -3.52 -2.31
CA TYR A 61 -15.60 -4.45 -1.64
C TYR A 61 -16.32 -5.37 -2.62
N ASN A 62 -16.86 -4.81 -3.70
CA ASN A 62 -17.55 -5.61 -4.72
C ASN A 62 -16.58 -6.52 -5.48
N LEU A 63 -15.39 -6.03 -5.82
CA LEU A 63 -14.34 -6.82 -6.47
C LEU A 63 -13.94 -8.02 -5.59
N ILE A 64 -13.69 -7.79 -4.32
CA ILE A 64 -13.34 -8.82 -3.34
C ILE A 64 -14.48 -9.83 -3.20
N ALA A 65 -15.72 -9.36 -3.06
CA ALA A 65 -16.88 -10.24 -2.93
C ALA A 65 -17.04 -11.14 -4.17
N THR A 66 -16.81 -10.59 -5.36
CA THR A 66 -16.84 -11.35 -6.62
C THR A 66 -15.72 -12.38 -6.66
N ALA A 67 -14.48 -12.01 -6.31
CA ALA A 67 -13.36 -12.93 -6.27
C ALA A 67 -13.60 -14.08 -5.28
N VAL A 68 -14.02 -13.78 -4.05
CA VAL A 68 -14.32 -14.78 -3.03
C VAL A 68 -15.44 -15.73 -3.47
N SER A 69 -16.49 -15.19 -4.13
CA SER A 69 -17.58 -16.01 -4.66
C SER A 69 -17.12 -16.93 -5.78
N LYS A 70 -16.25 -16.44 -6.67
CA LYS A 70 -15.68 -17.23 -7.76
C LYS A 70 -14.83 -18.39 -7.22
N GLU A 71 -13.92 -18.13 -6.29
CA GLU A 71 -13.07 -19.14 -5.69
C GLU A 71 -13.89 -20.23 -4.97
N LYS A 72 -14.98 -19.84 -4.28
CA LYS A 72 -15.91 -20.80 -3.68
C LYS A 72 -16.63 -21.67 -4.74
N ALA A 73 -17.04 -21.06 -5.85
CA ALA A 73 -17.71 -21.79 -6.95
C ALA A 73 -16.75 -22.76 -7.66
N GLU A 74 -15.46 -22.46 -7.70
CA GLU A 74 -14.40 -23.31 -8.23
C GLU A 74 -13.94 -24.40 -7.22
N GLY A 75 -14.59 -24.49 -6.06
CA GLY A 75 -14.38 -25.55 -5.08
C GLY A 75 -13.42 -25.20 -3.93
N MET A 76 -12.94 -23.97 -3.85
CA MET A 76 -12.10 -23.57 -2.72
C MET A 76 -12.92 -23.53 -1.42
N LYS A 77 -12.49 -24.27 -0.41
CA LYS A 77 -13.10 -24.28 0.92
C LYS A 77 -12.57 -23.10 1.73
N ILE A 78 -13.33 -22.00 1.73
CA ILE A 78 -13.02 -20.81 2.54
C ILE A 78 -13.76 -20.92 3.87
N THR A 79 -13.02 -21.15 4.96
CA THR A 79 -13.58 -21.32 6.31
C THR A 79 -13.68 -20.01 7.07
N LYS A 80 -12.68 -19.13 6.93
CA LYS A 80 -12.60 -17.82 7.57
C LYS A 80 -11.98 -16.84 6.61
N THR A 81 -12.47 -15.60 6.65
CA THR A 81 -11.90 -14.51 5.84
C THR A 81 -11.43 -13.40 6.76
N HIS A 82 -10.22 -12.95 6.53
CA HIS A 82 -9.63 -11.80 7.20
C HIS A 82 -9.18 -10.79 6.16
N ILE A 83 -9.16 -9.51 6.53
CA ILE A 83 -8.69 -8.45 5.66
C ILE A 83 -7.57 -7.68 6.37
N GLY A 84 -6.63 -7.16 5.61
CA GLY A 84 -5.59 -6.31 6.15
C GLY A 84 -4.94 -5.48 5.07
N GLY A 85 -4.12 -4.55 5.49
CA GLY A 85 -3.33 -3.71 4.61
C GLY A 85 -2.42 -2.80 5.39
N TYR A 86 -1.56 -2.10 4.69
CA TYR A 86 -0.66 -1.12 5.27
C TYR A 86 -0.94 0.27 4.73
N SER A 87 -0.62 1.30 5.53
CA SER A 87 -0.85 2.70 5.15
C SER A 87 -2.31 2.91 4.71
N LEU A 88 -2.56 3.50 3.54
CA LEU A 88 -3.89 3.71 2.97
C LEU A 88 -4.67 2.40 2.80
N GLY A 89 -4.01 1.30 2.45
CA GLY A 89 -4.64 -0.02 2.30
C GLY A 89 -5.23 -0.55 3.62
N GLY A 90 -4.58 -0.25 4.75
CA GLY A 90 -5.14 -0.57 6.06
C GLY A 90 -6.38 0.26 6.39
N PHE A 91 -6.38 1.55 6.05
CA PHE A 91 -7.57 2.40 6.19
C PHE A 91 -8.75 1.88 5.35
N GLN A 92 -8.49 1.52 4.10
CA GLN A 92 -9.51 0.94 3.21
C GLN A 92 -10.01 -0.42 3.73
N SER A 93 -9.14 -1.24 4.32
CA SER A 93 -9.52 -2.51 4.94
C SER A 93 -10.56 -2.30 6.03
N LEU A 94 -10.43 -1.24 6.84
CA LEU A 94 -11.41 -0.88 7.87
C LEU A 94 -12.77 -0.51 7.26
N LEU A 95 -12.78 0.34 6.22
CA LEU A 95 -14.02 0.74 5.54
C LEU A 95 -14.71 -0.47 4.90
N ILE A 96 -13.95 -1.37 4.30
CA ILE A 96 -14.46 -2.60 3.69
C ILE A 96 -15.03 -3.54 4.76
N GLN A 97 -14.37 -3.69 5.90
CA GLN A 97 -14.89 -4.48 7.02
C GLN A 97 -16.20 -3.87 7.57
N GLU A 98 -16.28 -2.55 7.70
CA GLU A 98 -17.53 -1.88 8.10
C GLU A 98 -18.66 -2.16 7.10
N MET A 99 -18.39 -2.09 5.80
CA MET A 99 -19.38 -2.44 4.78
C MET A 99 -19.79 -3.91 4.87
N ASP A 100 -18.85 -4.82 5.08
CA ASP A 100 -19.13 -6.25 5.16
C ASP A 100 -19.89 -6.62 6.43
N SER A 101 -19.69 -5.91 7.54
CA SER A 101 -20.47 -6.11 8.77
C SER A 101 -21.99 -5.94 8.54
N LYS A 102 -22.36 -5.08 7.60
CA LYS A 102 -23.74 -4.79 7.20
C LYS A 102 -24.24 -5.70 6.07
N LYS A 103 -23.40 -5.90 5.03
CA LYS A 103 -23.79 -6.61 3.78
C LYS A 103 -23.51 -8.11 3.82
N LYS A 104 -22.54 -8.56 4.62
CA LYS A 104 -22.15 -9.95 4.85
C LYS A 104 -21.87 -10.80 3.59
N LYS A 105 -21.38 -10.18 2.51
CA LYS A 105 -21.09 -10.89 1.25
C LYS A 105 -19.77 -11.66 1.29
N ILE A 106 -18.80 -11.18 2.10
CA ILE A 106 -17.45 -11.73 2.20
C ILE A 106 -17.32 -12.58 3.46
N GLY A 107 -17.87 -12.11 4.59
CA GLY A 107 -17.76 -12.74 5.90
C GLY A 107 -16.42 -12.44 6.59
N ILE A 108 -16.03 -11.17 6.61
CA ILE A 108 -14.77 -10.72 7.23
C ILE A 108 -14.89 -10.81 8.76
N GLU A 109 -14.04 -11.63 9.39
CA GLU A 109 -14.02 -11.80 10.85
C GLU A 109 -13.07 -10.83 11.55
N LYS A 110 -11.90 -10.56 10.96
CA LYS A 110 -10.86 -9.70 11.55
C LYS A 110 -10.23 -8.80 10.51
N SER A 111 -9.77 -7.62 10.95
CA SER A 111 -8.93 -6.75 10.15
C SER A 111 -7.57 -6.50 10.82
N LEU A 112 -6.54 -6.39 10.00
CA LEU A 112 -5.18 -6.01 10.39
C LEU A 112 -4.81 -4.71 9.69
N MET A 113 -4.61 -3.65 10.44
CA MET A 113 -4.21 -2.35 9.93
C MET A 113 -2.78 -2.06 10.37
N LEU A 114 -1.86 -2.04 9.41
CA LEU A 114 -0.46 -1.77 9.65
C LEU A 114 -0.12 -0.33 9.26
N ASN A 115 0.32 0.44 10.25
CA ASN A 115 0.74 1.83 10.05
C ASN A 115 -0.28 2.68 9.26
N SER A 116 -1.56 2.49 9.57
CA SER A 116 -2.67 3.15 8.87
C SER A 116 -3.01 4.49 9.47
N PRO A 117 -3.36 5.50 8.66
CA PRO A 117 -3.84 6.78 9.19
C PRO A 117 -5.19 6.58 9.89
N VAL A 118 -5.37 7.24 11.03
CA VAL A 118 -6.68 7.36 11.70
C VAL A 118 -7.52 8.47 11.03
N SER A 119 -6.84 9.48 10.52
CA SER A 119 -7.42 10.58 9.75
C SER A 119 -6.53 10.88 8.56
N ILE A 120 -7.06 10.76 7.36
CA ILE A 120 -6.33 11.06 6.12
C ILE A 120 -5.85 12.52 6.13
N LEU A 121 -6.74 13.47 6.48
CA LEU A 121 -6.39 14.88 6.53
C LEU A 121 -5.23 15.16 7.48
N THR A 122 -5.29 14.61 8.70
CA THR A 122 -4.21 14.80 9.68
C THR A 122 -2.89 14.15 9.21
N ALA A 123 -2.98 13.00 8.56
CA ALA A 123 -1.81 12.31 8.03
C ALA A 123 -1.15 13.11 6.90
N THR A 124 -1.92 13.64 5.94
CA THR A 124 -1.39 14.46 4.86
C THR A 124 -0.79 15.76 5.38
N GLN A 125 -1.46 16.46 6.31
CA GLN A 125 -0.91 17.67 6.94
C GLN A 125 0.42 17.39 7.65
N LYS A 126 0.55 16.22 8.28
CA LYS A 126 1.79 15.83 8.94
C LYS A 126 2.89 15.52 7.94
N LEU A 127 2.58 14.83 6.84
CA LEU A 127 3.53 14.61 5.74
C LEU A 127 3.99 15.93 5.13
N ASP A 128 3.08 16.86 4.83
CA ASP A 128 3.42 18.21 4.36
C ASP A 128 4.35 18.93 5.35
N SER A 129 4.10 18.79 6.65
CA SER A 129 4.95 19.41 7.66
C SER A 129 6.38 18.84 7.69
N TYR A 130 6.56 17.56 7.37
CA TYR A 130 7.88 16.96 7.23
C TYR A 130 8.61 17.48 5.99
N LEU A 131 7.92 17.65 4.86
CA LEU A 131 8.50 18.27 3.68
C LEU A 131 9.02 19.68 4.01
N VAL A 132 8.17 20.52 4.60
CA VAL A 132 8.53 21.90 4.99
C VAL A 132 9.70 21.92 5.99
N LYS A 133 9.67 21.08 7.02
CA LYS A 133 10.74 20.95 8.02
C LYS A 133 12.10 20.61 7.38
N ASN A 134 12.09 19.86 6.30
CA ASN A 134 13.28 19.45 5.55
C ASN A 134 13.61 20.37 4.37
N GLY A 135 13.04 21.57 4.33
CA GLY A 135 13.38 22.59 3.35
C GLY A 135 12.70 22.43 1.99
N ILE A 136 11.67 21.58 1.89
CA ILE A 136 10.92 21.35 0.65
C ILE A 136 9.64 22.17 0.69
N TYR A 137 9.64 23.33 0.00
CA TYR A 137 8.54 24.28 0.02
C TYR A 137 7.81 24.43 -1.32
N ASN A 138 8.42 23.95 -2.41
CA ASN A 138 7.90 24.08 -3.76
C ASN A 138 8.50 23.02 -4.69
N ALA A 139 8.09 23.02 -5.95
CA ALA A 139 8.56 22.05 -6.95
C ALA A 139 10.08 22.06 -7.12
N GLU A 140 10.72 23.25 -7.12
CA GLU A 140 12.17 23.36 -7.29
C GLU A 140 12.94 22.74 -6.11
N SER A 141 12.49 22.98 -4.87
CA SER A 141 13.12 22.37 -3.69
C SER A 141 12.89 20.86 -3.61
N LEU A 142 11.73 20.38 -4.10
CA LEU A 142 11.45 18.97 -4.24
C LEU A 142 12.36 18.32 -5.30
N GLU A 143 12.50 18.93 -6.46
CA GLU A 143 13.39 18.45 -7.52
C GLU A 143 14.83 18.34 -7.02
N LYS A 144 15.36 19.38 -6.37
CA LYS A 144 16.71 19.33 -5.75
C LYS A 144 16.85 18.22 -4.71
N PHE A 145 15.82 17.97 -3.91
CA PHE A 145 15.81 16.88 -2.95
C PHE A 145 15.85 15.53 -3.66
N LEU A 146 14.99 15.32 -4.66
CA LEU A 146 14.95 14.09 -5.46
C LEU A 146 16.27 13.87 -6.20
N ASP A 147 16.84 14.90 -6.82
CA ASP A 147 18.14 14.81 -7.50
C ASP A 147 19.25 14.42 -6.53
N ASN A 148 19.23 14.92 -5.29
CA ASN A 148 20.20 14.54 -4.27
C ASN A 148 20.04 13.06 -3.87
N ILE A 149 18.80 12.58 -3.70
CA ILE A 149 18.53 11.16 -3.37
C ILE A 149 18.89 10.26 -4.56
N PHE A 150 18.39 10.56 -5.75
CA PHE A 150 18.69 9.78 -6.96
C PHE A 150 20.16 9.91 -7.38
N GLY A 151 20.77 11.08 -7.17
CA GLY A 151 22.20 11.28 -7.39
C GLY A 151 23.03 10.34 -6.52
N LYS A 152 22.70 10.19 -5.24
CA LYS A 152 23.36 9.19 -4.37
C LYS A 152 23.14 7.75 -4.84
N LEU A 153 21.94 7.44 -5.39
CA LEU A 153 21.65 6.12 -5.95
C LEU A 153 22.43 5.80 -7.23
N VAL A 154 22.70 6.82 -8.06
CA VAL A 154 23.29 6.66 -9.40
C VAL A 154 24.79 6.91 -9.42
N TYR A 155 25.31 7.83 -8.57
CA TYR A 155 26.71 8.27 -8.60
C TYR A 155 27.65 7.55 -7.64
N ASP A 156 27.15 6.92 -6.56
CA ASP A 156 27.99 6.10 -5.69
C ASP A 156 28.09 4.67 -6.24
N GLU A 157 28.87 4.53 -7.33
CA GLU A 157 29.35 3.29 -7.92
C GLU A 157 28.33 2.17 -8.15
N TYR A 158 27.81 2.05 -9.39
CA TYR A 158 27.27 0.81 -9.99
C TYR A 158 26.32 -0.05 -9.12
N LEU A 159 25.51 0.55 -8.29
CA LEU A 159 24.37 -0.16 -7.73
C LEU A 159 23.27 -0.19 -8.79
N GLU A 160 23.18 -1.28 -9.53
CA GLU A 160 21.91 -1.59 -10.20
C GLU A 160 20.84 -1.63 -9.10
N ILE A 161 19.70 -1.00 -9.33
CA ILE A 161 18.54 -1.04 -8.39
C ILE A 161 18.18 -2.49 -8.03
N SER A 162 18.52 -3.46 -8.89
CA SER A 162 18.46 -4.90 -8.66
C SER A 162 19.31 -5.40 -7.48
N ASP A 163 20.38 -4.69 -7.11
CA ASP A 163 21.30 -5.11 -6.05
C ASP A 163 20.91 -4.58 -4.67
N VAL A 164 19.87 -3.76 -4.59
CA VAL A 164 19.33 -3.28 -3.31
C VAL A 164 18.23 -4.23 -2.85
N ASP A 165 18.54 -5.03 -1.85
CA ASP A 165 17.54 -5.85 -1.18
C ASP A 165 16.66 -4.99 -0.27
N PHE A 166 15.55 -4.53 -0.81
CA PHE A 166 14.55 -3.77 -0.04
C PHE A 166 13.82 -4.61 1.03
N THR A 167 14.08 -5.90 1.10
CA THR A 167 13.59 -6.74 2.21
C THR A 167 14.48 -6.61 3.44
N ASP A 168 15.76 -6.26 3.25
CA ASP A 168 16.67 -5.84 4.31
C ASP A 168 16.85 -4.31 4.30
N ILE A 169 15.92 -3.62 4.95
CA ILE A 169 15.92 -2.16 5.07
C ILE A 169 17.23 -1.62 5.63
N ARG A 170 17.88 -2.32 6.58
CA ARG A 170 19.16 -1.86 7.16
C ARG A 170 20.29 -1.90 6.14
N SER A 171 20.36 -2.95 5.33
CA SER A 171 21.35 -3.07 4.25
C SER A 171 21.11 -2.01 3.17
N ALA A 172 19.85 -1.82 2.77
CA ALA A 172 19.47 -0.79 1.80
C ALA A 172 19.85 0.61 2.30
N VAL A 173 19.50 0.94 3.53
CA VAL A 173 19.85 2.22 4.18
C VAL A 173 21.35 2.45 4.25
N SER A 174 22.11 1.44 4.66
CA SER A 174 23.58 1.53 4.76
C SER A 174 24.21 1.78 3.39
N LYS A 175 23.73 1.11 2.35
CA LYS A 175 24.24 1.28 0.98
C LYS A 175 23.89 2.65 0.39
N LEU A 176 22.72 3.20 0.72
CA LEU A 176 22.25 4.49 0.20
C LEU A 176 22.82 5.70 0.95
N GLN A 177 23.57 5.50 2.04
CA GLN A 177 24.13 6.56 2.88
C GLN A 177 23.11 7.65 3.25
N LEU A 178 21.84 7.25 3.43
CA LEU A 178 20.76 8.16 3.77
C LEU A 178 20.92 8.66 5.21
N LYS A 179 20.64 9.94 5.42
CA LYS A 179 20.58 10.54 6.75
C LYS A 179 19.19 10.33 7.35
N ASP A 180 19.07 10.45 8.67
CA ASP A 180 17.78 10.36 9.35
C ASP A 180 16.75 11.36 8.77
N SER A 181 17.21 12.56 8.37
CA SER A 181 16.37 13.55 7.70
C SER A 181 15.82 13.10 6.33
N ASP A 182 16.55 12.27 5.62
CA ASP A 182 16.12 11.76 4.31
C ASP A 182 14.96 10.77 4.49
N PHE A 183 14.96 10.01 5.61
CA PHE A 183 13.87 9.10 5.97
C PHE A 183 12.60 9.79 6.45
N GLU A 184 12.70 11.00 7.01
CA GLU A 184 11.50 11.76 7.41
C GLU A 184 10.68 12.23 6.19
N VAL A 185 11.28 12.21 5.00
CA VAL A 185 10.67 12.71 3.75
C VAL A 185 10.27 11.56 2.80
N LEU A 186 11.02 10.45 2.83
CA LEU A 186 10.70 9.23 2.07
C LEU A 186 9.58 8.42 2.75
#